data_d591ad6352e2c8f37a55f20fd90703ee
#
_entry.id   d591ad6352e2c8f37a55f20fd90703ee
#
_cell.length_a   1.000
_cell.length_b   1.000
_cell.length_c   1.000
_cell.angle_alpha   90.00
_cell.angle_beta   90.00
_cell.angle_gamma   90.00
#
_symmetry.space_group_name_H-M   'P 1'
#
loop_
_entity.id
_entity.type
_entity.pdbx_description
1 polymer ?
#
loop_
_entity_poly.entity_id
_entity_poly.type
_entity_poly.pdbx_seq_one_letter_code
_entity_poly.pdbx_strand_id
1 'polypeptide(L)'
;MEKAVWKETRMQQILNRLDVLFVWLRLFYPRFRGLKNYYLLFFFFPQKILRINGRCSWPVHFTSRVLYAKKMKVARDSAPGLSNGCYIQAKNGIVIGSNLRMGPGVGLVSANHNPDNYDEWLLANPIVIGNNVWLGMNAVILPGVEIGNNVIIGANSVVNKNIPDNSIAAGNPCCVIREKAPYASAISSTTPDN
;
A
#
# COMPACT_ATOMS: atom_id res chain seq x y z
N MET A 1 -17.72 27.48 25.29
CA MET A 1 -17.83 26.71 24.04
C MET A 1 -17.97 25.23 24.42
N GLU A 2 -19.19 24.73 24.51
CA GLU A 2 -19.52 23.36 24.85
C GLU A 2 -19.08 22.45 23.65
N LYS A 3 -18.20 21.49 23.95
CA LYS A 3 -17.93 20.40 23.02
C LYS A 3 -19.21 19.58 22.89
N ALA A 4 -19.86 19.64 21.74
CA ALA A 4 -20.99 18.79 21.43
C ALA A 4 -20.51 17.33 21.55
N VAL A 5 -20.90 16.67 22.63
CA VAL A 5 -20.74 15.22 22.80
C VAL A 5 -21.75 14.59 21.85
N TRP A 6 -21.26 14.17 20.66
CA TRP A 6 -22.07 13.40 19.72
C TRP A 6 -22.47 12.09 20.41
N LYS A 7 -23.76 11.97 20.78
CA LYS A 7 -24.31 10.67 21.21
C LYS A 7 -23.99 9.65 20.10
N GLU A 8 -23.28 8.60 20.45
CA GLU A 8 -23.05 7.49 19.52
C GLU A 8 -24.41 7.08 18.92
N THR A 9 -24.51 7.14 17.59
CA THR A 9 -25.72 6.74 16.91
C THR A 9 -25.93 5.23 17.11
N ARG A 10 -27.19 4.76 17.10
CA ARG A 10 -27.53 3.33 17.19
C ARG A 10 -26.73 2.48 16.19
N MET A 11 -26.46 3.06 15.02
CA MET A 11 -25.64 2.44 13.98
C MET A 11 -24.19 2.24 14.47
N GLN A 12 -23.60 3.26 15.13
CA GLN A 12 -22.23 3.18 15.64
C GLN A 12 -22.08 2.11 16.74
N GLN A 13 -23.09 1.94 17.59
CA GLN A 13 -23.13 0.87 18.60
C GLN A 13 -23.18 -0.52 17.96
N ILE A 14 -23.97 -0.69 16.89
CA ILE A 14 -24.01 -1.94 16.12
C ILE A 14 -22.64 -2.22 15.49
N LEU A 15 -22.04 -1.24 14.86
CA LEU A 15 -20.71 -1.37 14.24
C LEU A 15 -19.63 -1.71 15.25
N ASN A 16 -19.67 -1.13 16.45
CA ASN A 16 -18.73 -1.45 17.52
C ASN A 16 -18.90 -2.89 18.02
N ARG A 17 -20.14 -3.40 18.12
CA ARG A 17 -20.41 -4.81 18.46
C ARG A 17 -19.90 -5.76 17.38
N LEU A 18 -20.11 -5.44 16.11
CA LEU A 18 -19.55 -6.21 14.98
C LEU A 18 -18.02 -6.23 15.02
N ASP A 19 -17.38 -5.12 15.39
CA ASP A 19 -15.93 -5.07 15.49
C ASP A 19 -15.38 -6.07 16.52
N VAL A 20 -16.03 -6.20 17.67
CA VAL A 20 -15.68 -7.20 18.70
C VAL A 20 -15.95 -8.62 18.20
N LEU A 21 -17.10 -8.87 17.56
CA LEU A 21 -17.47 -10.19 17.05
C LEU A 21 -16.46 -10.72 16.03
N PHE A 22 -15.87 -9.86 15.21
CA PHE A 22 -14.92 -10.23 14.15
C PHE A 22 -13.45 -10.06 14.56
N VAL A 23 -13.14 -9.91 15.84
CA VAL A 23 -11.75 -9.76 16.33
C VAL A 23 -10.85 -10.93 15.92
N TRP A 24 -11.41 -12.14 15.80
CA TRP A 24 -10.70 -13.35 15.38
C TRP A 24 -10.08 -13.24 13.97
N LEU A 25 -10.61 -12.37 13.10
CA LEU A 25 -10.04 -12.11 11.78
C LEU A 25 -8.62 -11.57 11.85
N ARG A 26 -8.22 -10.97 12.99
CA ARG A 26 -6.84 -10.53 13.24
C ARG A 26 -5.82 -11.66 13.21
N LEU A 27 -6.23 -12.90 13.48
CA LEU A 27 -5.36 -14.06 13.34
C LEU A 27 -4.84 -14.23 11.90
N PHE A 28 -5.61 -13.79 10.90
CA PHE A 28 -5.26 -13.87 9.48
C PHE A 28 -4.57 -12.61 8.94
N TYR A 29 -4.66 -11.49 9.68
CA TYR A 29 -4.06 -10.20 9.30
C TYR A 29 -3.33 -9.56 10.51
N PRO A 30 -2.36 -10.27 11.12
CA PRO A 30 -1.80 -9.86 12.42
C PRO A 30 -1.04 -8.54 12.38
N ARG A 31 -0.47 -8.18 11.25
CA ARG A 31 0.35 -6.98 11.09
C ARG A 31 -0.43 -5.75 10.67
N PHE A 32 -1.63 -5.90 10.13
CA PHE A 32 -2.40 -4.78 9.59
C PHE A 32 -3.46 -4.28 10.59
N ARG A 33 -3.37 -3.01 10.99
CA ARG A 33 -4.28 -2.37 11.97
C ARG A 33 -5.11 -1.22 11.38
N GLY A 34 -4.95 -0.92 10.10
CA GLY A 34 -5.57 0.22 9.43
C GLY A 34 -7.08 0.11 9.17
N LEU A 35 -7.74 -1.02 9.49
CA LEU A 35 -9.17 -1.23 9.31
C LEU A 35 -9.81 -1.78 10.58
N LYS A 36 -11.10 -1.49 10.77
CA LYS A 36 -11.93 -2.18 11.77
C LYS A 36 -12.13 -3.65 11.39
N ASN A 37 -12.33 -4.52 12.40
CA ASN A 37 -12.36 -5.97 12.19
C ASN A 37 -13.48 -6.43 11.25
N TYR A 38 -14.66 -5.82 11.32
CA TYR A 38 -15.78 -6.19 10.45
C TYR A 38 -15.49 -5.91 8.95
N TYR A 39 -14.66 -4.91 8.62
CA TYR A 39 -14.23 -4.70 7.24
C TYR A 39 -13.29 -5.80 6.75
N LEU A 40 -12.54 -6.44 7.64
CA LEU A 40 -11.65 -7.55 7.28
C LEU A 40 -12.43 -8.74 6.71
N LEU A 41 -13.71 -8.91 7.08
CA LEU A 41 -14.56 -9.96 6.53
C LEU A 41 -14.69 -9.88 5.01
N PHE A 42 -14.77 -8.65 4.46
CA PHE A 42 -14.83 -8.42 3.02
C PHE A 42 -13.58 -8.96 2.29
N PHE A 43 -12.42 -8.88 2.92
CA PHE A 43 -11.16 -9.39 2.36
C PHE A 43 -10.95 -10.86 2.66
N PHE A 44 -11.48 -11.35 3.79
CA PHE A 44 -11.24 -12.70 4.27
C PHE A 44 -11.73 -13.76 3.28
N PHE A 45 -12.96 -13.69 2.83
CA PHE A 45 -13.54 -14.70 1.96
C PHE A 45 -12.77 -14.83 0.63
N PRO A 46 -12.58 -13.77 -0.17
CA PRO A 46 -11.82 -13.88 -1.41
C PRO A 46 -10.37 -14.31 -1.18
N GLN A 47 -9.72 -13.78 -0.15
CA GLN A 47 -8.30 -13.96 0.04
C GLN A 47 -7.94 -15.28 0.73
N LYS A 48 -8.69 -15.71 1.75
CA LYS A 48 -8.35 -16.90 2.54
C LYS A 48 -9.13 -18.13 2.10
N ILE A 49 -10.36 -17.98 1.65
CA ILE A 49 -11.19 -19.10 1.17
C ILE A 49 -10.92 -19.36 -0.32
N LEU A 50 -11.12 -18.34 -1.18
CA LEU A 50 -10.88 -18.49 -2.63
C LEU A 50 -9.39 -18.40 -3.00
N ARG A 51 -8.51 -18.07 -2.06
CA ARG A 51 -7.06 -17.93 -2.21
C ARG A 51 -6.61 -16.86 -3.22
N ILE A 52 -7.46 -15.91 -3.56
CA ILE A 52 -7.09 -14.74 -4.38
C ILE A 52 -6.13 -13.88 -3.58
N ASN A 53 -4.87 -13.75 -4.02
CA ASN A 53 -3.79 -13.13 -3.25
C ASN A 53 -3.54 -13.79 -1.86
N GLY A 54 -3.86 -15.05 -1.68
CA GLY A 54 -3.83 -15.78 -0.40
C GLY A 54 -2.45 -15.81 0.29
N ARG A 55 -1.36 -15.58 -0.46
CA ARG A 55 0.02 -15.53 0.05
C ARG A 55 0.36 -14.22 0.77
N CYS A 56 -0.49 -13.19 0.67
CA CYS A 56 -0.28 -11.92 1.37
C CYS A 56 -0.72 -12.01 2.83
N SER A 57 0.09 -11.46 3.75
CA SER A 57 -0.22 -11.37 5.19
C SER A 57 -1.02 -10.12 5.57
N TRP A 58 -1.35 -9.28 4.62
CA TRP A 58 -2.19 -8.09 4.72
C TRP A 58 -3.43 -8.21 3.84
N PRO A 59 -4.49 -7.41 4.09
CA PRO A 59 -5.69 -7.46 3.26
C PRO A 59 -5.41 -6.88 1.86
N VAL A 60 -5.86 -7.59 0.83
CA VAL A 60 -5.73 -7.20 -0.58
C VAL A 60 -7.10 -7.30 -1.22
N HIS A 61 -7.50 -6.27 -1.97
CA HIS A 61 -8.76 -6.27 -2.71
C HIS A 61 -8.76 -7.40 -3.75
N PHE A 62 -9.90 -8.08 -3.94
CA PHE A 62 -9.99 -9.25 -4.81
C PHE A 62 -9.75 -8.93 -6.30
N THR A 63 -9.99 -7.66 -6.72
CA THR A 63 -9.67 -7.20 -8.08
C THR A 63 -8.21 -6.78 -8.26
N SER A 64 -7.45 -6.64 -7.17
CA SER A 64 -6.03 -6.35 -7.22
C SER A 64 -5.22 -7.63 -7.40
N ARG A 65 -4.05 -7.54 -8.02
CA ARG A 65 -3.17 -8.68 -8.27
C ARG A 65 -1.79 -8.46 -7.67
N VAL A 66 -1.37 -9.38 -6.79
CA VAL A 66 -0.03 -9.35 -6.18
C VAL A 66 0.75 -10.59 -6.62
N LEU A 67 1.81 -10.35 -7.39
CA LEU A 67 2.74 -11.38 -7.86
C LEU A 67 4.02 -11.34 -7.03
N TYR A 68 4.57 -12.51 -6.74
CA TYR A 68 5.82 -12.68 -5.97
C TYR A 68 5.75 -12.09 -4.55
N ALA A 69 4.60 -12.21 -3.86
CA ALA A 69 4.36 -11.65 -2.53
C ALA A 69 5.46 -12.00 -1.50
N LYS A 70 6.10 -13.17 -1.64
CA LYS A 70 7.23 -13.60 -0.77
C LYS A 70 8.48 -12.72 -0.89
N LYS A 71 8.63 -11.97 -1.98
CA LYS A 71 9.74 -11.03 -2.22
C LYS A 71 9.39 -9.60 -1.77
N MET A 72 8.27 -9.42 -1.08
CA MET A 72 7.86 -8.14 -0.52
C MET A 72 8.17 -8.07 0.97
N LYS A 73 8.78 -6.95 1.39
CA LYS A 73 8.88 -6.55 2.78
C LYS A 73 7.92 -5.39 3.01
N VAL A 74 6.89 -5.59 3.81
CA VAL A 74 5.82 -4.61 4.05
C VAL A 74 5.74 -4.31 5.53
N ALA A 75 5.93 -3.04 5.90
CA ALA A 75 5.83 -2.59 7.28
C ALA A 75 4.38 -2.64 7.80
N ARG A 76 4.23 -2.51 9.13
CA ARG A 76 2.92 -2.42 9.79
C ARG A 76 2.11 -1.25 9.25
N ASP A 77 0.79 -1.38 9.27
CA ASP A 77 -0.17 -0.36 8.83
C ASP A 77 -0.11 0.00 7.35
N SER A 78 0.64 -0.78 6.56
CA SER A 78 0.64 -0.71 5.10
C SER A 78 -0.01 -1.95 4.50
N ALA A 79 -0.88 -1.75 3.53
CA ALA A 79 -1.58 -2.83 2.81
C ALA A 79 -1.60 -2.53 1.30
N PRO A 80 -0.49 -2.81 0.61
CA PRO A 80 -0.43 -2.59 -0.84
C PRO A 80 -1.47 -3.46 -1.55
N GLY A 81 -2.26 -2.83 -2.45
CA GLY A 81 -3.37 -3.49 -3.14
C GLY A 81 -4.68 -3.54 -2.35
N LEU A 82 -4.81 -2.80 -1.22
CA LEU A 82 -6.07 -2.66 -0.48
C LEU A 82 -7.16 -1.99 -1.33
N SER A 83 -6.80 -1.00 -2.13
CA SER A 83 -7.68 -0.39 -3.13
C SER A 83 -7.85 -1.33 -4.32
N ASN A 84 -8.95 -1.19 -5.05
CA ASN A 84 -9.28 -2.02 -6.20
C ASN A 84 -8.34 -1.80 -7.40
N GLY A 85 -8.20 -2.83 -8.23
CA GLY A 85 -7.53 -2.78 -9.54
C GLY A 85 -6.01 -2.56 -9.50
N CYS A 86 -5.36 -2.62 -8.33
CA CYS A 86 -3.92 -2.45 -8.25
C CYS A 86 -3.16 -3.66 -8.86
N TYR A 87 -2.07 -3.38 -9.55
CA TYR A 87 -1.16 -4.39 -10.07
C TYR A 87 0.21 -4.29 -9.40
N ILE A 88 0.61 -5.33 -8.69
CA ILE A 88 1.86 -5.36 -7.91
C ILE A 88 2.68 -6.57 -8.35
N GLN A 89 3.81 -6.31 -9.00
CA GLN A 89 4.74 -7.34 -9.45
C GLN A 89 6.10 -7.14 -8.75
N ALA A 90 6.40 -8.02 -7.80
CA ALA A 90 7.59 -7.94 -6.96
C ALA A 90 8.70 -8.92 -7.40
N LYS A 91 8.93 -9.10 -8.70
CA LYS A 91 9.92 -10.07 -9.20
C LYS A 91 11.33 -9.75 -8.74
N ASN A 92 11.74 -8.47 -8.76
CA ASN A 92 13.03 -7.99 -8.25
C ASN A 92 12.96 -7.50 -6.79
N GLY A 93 11.81 -7.69 -6.11
CA GLY A 93 11.60 -7.25 -4.74
C GLY A 93 10.90 -5.90 -4.65
N ILE A 94 10.17 -5.71 -3.53
CA ILE A 94 9.55 -4.43 -3.17
C ILE A 94 9.65 -4.29 -1.64
N VAL A 95 10.15 -3.14 -1.18
CA VAL A 95 10.22 -2.77 0.24
C VAL A 95 9.28 -1.60 0.48
N ILE A 96 8.40 -1.71 1.47
CA ILE A 96 7.38 -0.70 1.77
C ILE A 96 7.43 -0.35 3.26
N GLY A 97 7.61 0.92 3.54
CA GLY A 97 7.54 1.50 4.87
C GLY A 97 6.12 1.61 5.42
N SER A 98 5.98 2.21 6.58
CA SER A 98 4.72 2.39 7.30
C SER A 98 3.83 3.46 6.67
N ASN A 99 2.50 3.31 6.84
CA ASN A 99 1.50 4.28 6.40
C ASN A 99 1.53 4.57 4.89
N LEU A 100 1.67 3.52 4.08
CA LEU A 100 1.43 3.65 2.64
C LEU A 100 -0.07 3.79 2.36
N ARG A 101 -0.43 4.77 1.56
CA ARG A 101 -1.78 4.94 0.98
C ARG A 101 -1.70 4.78 -0.52
N MET A 102 -2.52 3.90 -1.08
CA MET A 102 -2.59 3.66 -2.52
C MET A 102 -3.99 3.93 -3.04
N GLY A 103 -4.10 4.75 -4.06
CA GLY A 103 -5.32 4.88 -4.84
C GLY A 103 -5.64 3.63 -5.67
N PRO A 104 -6.84 3.55 -6.25
CA PRO A 104 -7.20 2.49 -7.20
C PRO A 104 -6.26 2.47 -8.41
N GLY A 105 -6.05 1.28 -9.00
CA GLY A 105 -5.30 1.13 -10.25
C GLY A 105 -3.79 1.36 -10.14
N VAL A 106 -3.23 1.58 -8.96
CA VAL A 106 -1.79 1.80 -8.79
C VAL A 106 -1.00 0.58 -9.24
N GLY A 107 0.05 0.81 -10.06
CA GLY A 107 1.01 -0.18 -10.50
C GLY A 107 2.34 -0.10 -9.76
N LEU A 108 2.81 -1.22 -9.18
CA LEU A 108 4.19 -1.36 -8.69
C LEU A 108 4.85 -2.46 -9.54
N VAL A 109 5.75 -2.09 -10.44
CA VAL A 109 6.37 -3.01 -11.41
C VAL A 109 7.87 -3.07 -11.15
N SER A 110 8.33 -4.10 -10.44
CA SER A 110 9.75 -4.19 -10.04
C SER A 110 10.67 -4.82 -11.07
N ALA A 111 10.14 -5.33 -12.18
CA ALA A 111 10.97 -5.92 -13.25
C ALA A 111 10.35 -5.67 -14.62
N ASN A 112 11.21 -5.44 -15.60
CA ASN A 112 10.88 -5.37 -17.02
C ASN A 112 11.43 -6.60 -17.75
N HIS A 113 10.87 -6.89 -18.91
CA HIS A 113 11.45 -7.83 -19.86
C HIS A 113 12.66 -7.22 -20.57
N ASN A 114 13.57 -8.07 -21.00
CA ASN A 114 14.67 -7.68 -21.89
C ASN A 114 14.08 -7.20 -23.24
N PRO A 115 14.39 -5.99 -23.72
CA PRO A 115 13.86 -5.48 -24.99
C PRO A 115 14.30 -6.30 -26.20
N ASP A 116 15.43 -7.01 -26.09
CA ASP A 116 15.97 -7.83 -27.18
C ASP A 116 15.45 -9.29 -27.13
N ASN A 117 14.93 -9.72 -25.97
CA ASN A 117 14.34 -11.04 -25.76
C ASN A 117 13.27 -10.99 -24.67
N TYR A 118 11.99 -10.95 -25.03
CA TYR A 118 10.87 -10.80 -24.09
C TYR A 118 10.65 -12.02 -23.18
N ASP A 119 11.31 -13.16 -23.42
CA ASP A 119 11.28 -14.30 -22.51
C ASP A 119 12.22 -14.12 -21.32
N GLU A 120 13.12 -13.17 -21.39
CA GLU A 120 14.07 -12.84 -20.34
C GLU A 120 13.61 -11.64 -19.50
N TRP A 121 14.03 -11.64 -18.24
CA TRP A 121 13.75 -10.56 -17.30
C TRP A 121 15.02 -9.80 -16.95
N LEU A 122 14.93 -8.48 -16.98
CA LEU A 122 16.02 -7.64 -16.53
C LEU A 122 16.11 -7.65 -14.99
N LEU A 123 17.35 -7.77 -14.49
CA LEU A 123 17.63 -7.56 -13.10
C LEU A 123 17.63 -6.05 -12.81
N ALA A 124 17.02 -5.66 -11.71
CA ALA A 124 17.01 -4.31 -11.20
C ALA A 124 17.02 -4.35 -9.67
N ASN A 125 17.38 -3.24 -9.05
CA ASN A 125 17.18 -3.05 -7.61
C ASN A 125 15.67 -3.17 -7.27
N PRO A 126 15.31 -3.58 -6.06
CA PRO A 126 13.93 -3.55 -5.61
C PRO A 126 13.36 -2.13 -5.68
N ILE A 127 12.05 -2.03 -5.83
CA ILE A 127 11.34 -0.77 -5.53
C ILE A 127 11.39 -0.56 -4.03
N VAL A 128 11.76 0.65 -3.59
CA VAL A 128 11.75 1.05 -2.19
C VAL A 128 10.77 2.21 -2.00
N ILE A 129 9.83 2.07 -1.07
CA ILE A 129 8.86 3.11 -0.72
C ILE A 129 9.01 3.40 0.78
N GLY A 130 9.31 4.63 1.13
CA GLY A 130 9.49 5.09 2.50
C GLY A 130 8.19 5.15 3.31
N ASN A 131 8.22 5.85 4.44
CA ASN A 131 7.08 6.02 5.33
C ASN A 131 6.19 7.20 4.91
N ASN A 132 4.89 7.16 5.24
CA ASN A 132 3.95 8.25 4.98
C ASN A 132 3.85 8.62 3.49
N VAL A 133 3.78 7.62 2.62
CA VAL A 133 3.69 7.83 1.17
C VAL A 133 2.25 7.68 0.70
N TRP A 134 1.81 8.60 -0.15
CA TRP A 134 0.53 8.53 -0.83
C TRP A 134 0.73 8.44 -2.33
N LEU A 135 0.32 7.32 -2.92
CA LEU A 135 0.29 7.09 -4.36
C LEU A 135 -1.13 7.37 -4.87
N GLY A 136 -1.27 8.37 -5.72
CA GLY A 136 -2.52 8.74 -6.37
C GLY A 136 -3.04 7.63 -7.31
N MET A 137 -4.31 7.70 -7.69
CA MET A 137 -4.96 6.73 -8.58
C MET A 137 -4.16 6.55 -9.88
N ASN A 138 -4.01 5.31 -10.33
CA ASN A 138 -3.29 4.93 -11.56
C ASN A 138 -1.81 5.38 -11.62
N ALA A 139 -1.19 5.74 -10.51
CA ALA A 139 0.25 5.99 -10.51
C ALA A 139 1.01 4.67 -10.74
N VAL A 140 2.06 4.71 -11.55
CA VAL A 140 2.91 3.56 -11.85
C VAL A 140 4.32 3.82 -11.38
N ILE A 141 4.86 2.89 -10.57
CA ILE A 141 6.24 2.94 -10.07
C ILE A 141 7.05 1.88 -10.82
N LEU A 142 8.12 2.30 -11.47
CA LEU A 142 8.96 1.48 -12.32
C LEU A 142 10.12 0.81 -11.55
N PRO A 143 10.80 -0.19 -12.16
CA PRO A 143 11.86 -0.95 -11.51
C PRO A 143 12.98 -0.09 -10.94
N GLY A 144 13.47 -0.44 -9.75
CA GLY A 144 14.63 0.20 -9.12
C GLY A 144 14.37 1.58 -8.54
N VAL A 145 13.14 2.09 -8.60
CA VAL A 145 12.79 3.42 -8.07
C VAL A 145 12.75 3.39 -6.54
N GLU A 146 13.36 4.42 -5.94
CA GLU A 146 13.27 4.73 -4.52
C GLU A 146 12.41 5.97 -4.30
N ILE A 147 11.37 5.85 -3.50
CA ILE A 147 10.51 6.94 -3.04
C ILE A 147 10.79 7.17 -1.56
N GLY A 148 11.21 8.38 -1.21
CA GLY A 148 11.54 8.77 0.15
C GLY A 148 10.33 8.82 1.09
N ASN A 149 10.55 9.37 2.28
CA ASN A 149 9.52 9.53 3.29
C ASN A 149 8.65 10.77 3.03
N ASN A 150 7.39 10.74 3.48
CA ASN A 150 6.50 11.90 3.42
C ASN A 150 6.29 12.41 1.98
N VAL A 151 6.06 11.50 1.03
CA VAL A 151 5.92 11.80 -0.39
C VAL A 151 4.48 11.63 -0.85
N ILE A 152 4.03 12.51 -1.74
CA ILE A 152 2.77 12.36 -2.49
C ILE A 152 3.10 12.23 -3.97
N ILE A 153 2.64 11.15 -4.59
CA ILE A 153 2.67 10.97 -6.04
C ILE A 153 1.28 11.24 -6.58
N GLY A 154 1.17 12.20 -7.50
CA GLY A 154 -0.08 12.56 -8.16
C GLY A 154 -0.69 11.42 -8.98
N ALA A 155 -2.01 11.48 -9.21
CA ALA A 155 -2.71 10.50 -10.05
C ALA A 155 -2.14 10.47 -11.49
N ASN A 156 -2.22 9.29 -12.14
CA ASN A 156 -1.74 9.04 -13.51
C ASN A 156 -0.23 9.35 -13.74
N SER A 157 0.57 9.37 -12.68
CA SER A 157 2.01 9.62 -12.78
C SER A 157 2.78 8.35 -13.10
N VAL A 158 3.86 8.47 -13.88
CA VAL A 158 4.82 7.39 -14.15
C VAL A 158 6.16 7.74 -13.51
N VAL A 159 6.47 7.08 -12.39
CA VAL A 159 7.70 7.33 -11.63
C VAL A 159 8.81 6.42 -12.15
N ASN A 160 9.76 7.00 -12.85
CA ASN A 160 10.91 6.33 -13.47
C ASN A 160 12.27 6.79 -12.89
N LYS A 161 12.25 7.65 -11.87
CA LYS A 161 13.41 8.15 -11.14
C LYS A 161 13.09 8.26 -9.65
N ASN A 162 14.13 8.27 -8.82
CA ASN A 162 13.99 8.43 -7.38
C ASN A 162 13.32 9.76 -7.01
N ILE A 163 12.48 9.72 -5.98
CA ILE A 163 11.76 10.88 -5.45
C ILE A 163 12.28 11.13 -4.02
N PRO A 164 12.81 12.32 -3.73
CA PRO A 164 13.34 12.63 -2.41
C PRO A 164 12.26 12.75 -1.34
N ASP A 165 12.68 12.70 -0.07
CA ASP A 165 11.82 12.96 1.08
C ASP A 165 11.07 14.30 0.94
N ASN A 166 9.92 14.41 1.63
CA ASN A 166 9.14 15.64 1.73
C ASN A 166 8.80 16.27 0.37
N SER A 167 8.33 15.45 -0.57
CA SER A 167 8.05 15.89 -1.93
C SER A 167 6.61 15.65 -2.34
N ILE A 168 6.11 16.54 -3.19
CA ILE A 168 4.94 16.31 -4.03
C ILE A 168 5.43 16.22 -5.47
N ALA A 169 5.19 15.07 -6.11
CA ALA A 169 5.62 14.79 -7.47
C ALA A 169 4.45 14.31 -8.32
N ALA A 170 4.44 14.66 -9.60
CA ALA A 170 3.42 14.20 -10.54
C ALA A 170 3.91 14.25 -11.99
N GLY A 171 3.14 13.66 -12.89
CA GLY A 171 3.33 13.71 -14.34
C GLY A 171 3.84 12.41 -14.94
N ASN A 172 3.97 12.41 -16.27
CA ASN A 172 4.57 11.35 -17.06
C ASN A 172 5.56 11.94 -18.09
N PRO A 173 6.89 11.84 -17.86
CA PRO A 173 7.53 11.26 -16.67
C PRO A 173 7.28 12.07 -15.40
N CYS A 174 7.25 11.40 -14.24
CA CYS A 174 7.00 12.04 -12.95
C CYS A 174 8.18 12.93 -12.52
N CYS A 175 7.86 14.17 -12.13
CA CYS A 175 8.84 15.13 -11.62
C CYS A 175 8.36 15.72 -10.30
N VAL A 176 9.29 16.13 -9.43
CA VAL A 176 8.98 16.88 -8.21
C VAL A 176 8.40 18.23 -8.59
N ILE A 177 7.20 18.54 -8.09
CA ILE A 177 6.48 19.80 -8.33
C ILE A 177 6.83 20.83 -7.25
N ARG A 178 6.88 20.37 -5.97
CA ARG A 178 7.16 21.22 -4.82
C ARG A 178 7.53 20.39 -3.60
N GLU A 179 8.13 21.05 -2.64
CA GLU A 179 8.31 20.49 -1.29
C GLU A 179 6.99 20.36 -0.54
N LYS A 180 6.97 19.45 0.40
CA LYS A 180 5.87 19.18 1.29
C LYS A 180 6.29 19.42 2.72
N ALA A 181 5.45 20.10 3.51
CA ALA A 181 5.66 20.24 4.95
C ALA A 181 5.80 18.88 5.64
N PRO A 182 6.54 18.78 6.77
CA PRO A 182 6.66 17.54 7.54
C PRO A 182 5.30 16.92 7.85
N TYR A 183 5.27 15.60 7.97
CA TYR A 183 4.04 14.88 8.31
C TYR A 183 3.58 15.22 9.73
N ALA A 184 2.30 15.53 9.91
CA ALA A 184 1.77 16.07 11.17
C ALA A 184 1.72 15.06 12.34
N SER A 185 1.79 13.74 12.05
CA SER A 185 1.86 12.70 13.09
C SER A 185 3.19 11.97 13.00
N ALA A 186 3.95 11.97 14.10
CA ALA A 186 5.16 11.16 14.21
C ALA A 186 4.76 9.67 14.22
N ILE A 187 4.98 8.97 13.11
CA ILE A 187 5.01 7.51 13.14
C ILE A 187 6.45 7.16 13.51
N SER A 188 6.62 6.47 14.66
CA SER A 188 7.91 5.94 15.07
C SER A 188 8.53 5.18 13.90
N SER A 189 9.79 5.45 13.62
CA SER A 189 10.60 4.76 12.60
C SER A 189 10.74 3.28 12.96
N THR A 190 9.77 2.46 12.61
CA THR A 190 9.92 1.02 12.66
C THR A 190 10.40 0.57 11.30
N THR A 191 11.70 0.28 11.22
CA THR A 191 12.28 -0.53 10.16
C THR A 191 11.44 -1.81 9.97
N PRO A 192 11.32 -2.33 8.74
CA PRO A 192 10.69 -3.62 8.53
C PRO A 192 11.42 -4.67 9.39
N ASP A 193 10.70 -5.32 10.31
CA ASP A 193 11.25 -6.46 11.05
C ASP A 193 11.67 -7.53 10.04
N ASN A 194 12.92 -8.00 10.14
CA ASN A 194 13.50 -9.09 9.36
C ASN A 194 12.73 -10.40 9.48
#